data_d97bbea19892d7fe03e6177d58c0a113
#
_entry.id   d97bbea19892d7fe03e6177d58c0a113
#
_cell.length_a   1.000
_cell.length_b   1.000
_cell.length_c   1.000
_cell.angle_alpha   90.00
_cell.angle_beta   90.00
_cell.angle_gamma   90.00
#
_symmetry.space_group_name_H-M   'P 1'
#
loop_
_entity.id
_entity.type
_entity.pdbx_description
1 polymer ?
#
loop_
_entity_poly.entity_id
_entity_poly.type
_entity_poly.pdbx_seq_one_letter_code
_entity_poly.pdbx_strand_id
1 'polypeptide(L)'
;MKPLLYFILAAGITAYTVGGEKDFISSNAGFARQQLKHMLKDTESRDSLAFPRTINKEGKMITTSMYDWTPGFFPGSLWYAYEQTKDPALKQEAVKWTEKLKPLKDFTQHHDLGFMMYCSYGNAYRITGNKAYRDILIQGARSLSTRFNPVTRSIKSWNAFKSWHSQQLYYYPVIIDNLMNLELLFFAAKETGDTSFRHIAVSHAETAMRNQIRPDYSSYHVVCYDTTNGKVLARETAQGYADNSTWSRGQAWGIYGFTMIYRETHDPRFLKTATGMADWFLDNKNLPEDKVPYWDFNVQENGYVPGVRSNANKVKTKYRDVSAAAIVASALFELSGYAGKGKGEQYRQAAITILHSLAGTAYRAPEEKNGNFILMHSVGSIPHNAEIDVPLVYADYYFLEALQRYNALLD
;
A
#
# COMPACT_ATOMS: atom_id res chain seq x y z
N MET A 1 6.68 58.85 4.47
CA MET A 1 7.15 57.58 5.00
C MET A 1 5.95 56.84 5.56
N LYS A 2 5.46 55.81 4.91
CA LYS A 2 4.38 54.94 5.41
C LYS A 2 5.03 53.70 5.99
N PRO A 3 4.65 53.23 7.20
CA PRO A 3 5.20 52.00 7.75
C PRO A 3 4.62 50.78 7.03
N LEU A 4 5.51 49.90 6.58
CA LEU A 4 5.18 48.56 6.03
C LEU A 4 4.82 47.66 7.21
N LEU A 5 3.55 47.28 7.33
CA LEU A 5 3.12 46.25 8.27
C LEU A 5 3.48 44.88 7.70
N TYR A 6 4.47 44.22 8.31
CA TYR A 6 4.72 42.79 8.06
C TYR A 6 3.67 41.97 8.82
N PHE A 7 2.77 41.33 8.09
CA PHE A 7 1.94 40.25 8.63
C PHE A 7 2.82 39.01 8.74
N ILE A 8 3.23 38.68 9.94
CA ILE A 8 3.79 37.35 10.26
C ILE A 8 2.60 36.40 10.33
N LEU A 9 2.41 35.59 9.29
CA LEU A 9 1.53 34.42 9.36
C LEU A 9 2.17 33.42 10.31
N ALA A 10 1.74 33.39 11.57
CA ALA A 10 2.07 32.33 12.50
C ALA A 10 1.30 31.07 12.02
N ALA A 11 1.97 30.17 11.31
CA ALA A 11 1.51 28.82 11.12
C ALA A 11 1.39 28.18 12.52
N GLY A 12 0.16 27.98 12.99
CA GLY A 12 -0.10 27.34 14.27
C GLY A 12 0.42 25.89 14.22
N ILE A 13 1.58 25.66 14.80
CA ILE A 13 2.05 24.30 15.12
C ILE A 13 1.12 23.82 16.22
N THR A 14 0.16 22.97 15.90
CA THR A 14 -0.64 22.26 16.89
C THR A 14 0.31 21.33 17.64
N ALA A 15 0.68 21.68 18.86
CA ALA A 15 1.51 20.83 19.71
C ALA A 15 0.66 19.64 20.18
N TYR A 16 0.87 18.48 19.57
CA TYR A 16 0.26 17.23 20.01
C TYR A 16 0.94 16.77 21.31
N THR A 17 0.15 16.57 22.37
CA THR A 17 0.67 15.98 23.62
C THR A 17 0.67 14.45 23.49
N VAL A 18 1.66 13.78 24.07
CA VAL A 18 1.75 12.30 24.06
C VAL A 18 0.47 11.65 24.59
N GLY A 19 -0.13 12.20 25.65
CA GLY A 19 -1.40 11.70 26.19
C GLY A 19 -2.55 11.81 25.19
N GLY A 20 -2.71 12.97 24.55
CA GLY A 20 -3.74 13.18 23.54
C GLY A 20 -3.58 12.27 22.32
N GLU A 21 -2.33 11.97 21.93
CA GLU A 21 -2.07 11.06 20.80
C GLU A 21 -2.36 9.59 21.16
N LYS A 22 -2.07 9.15 22.38
CA LYS A 22 -2.47 7.82 22.86
C LYS A 22 -4.00 7.67 22.91
N ASP A 23 -4.72 8.69 23.34
CA ASP A 23 -6.20 8.72 23.31
C ASP A 23 -6.74 8.70 21.88
N PHE A 24 -6.13 9.46 20.96
CA PHE A 24 -6.45 9.44 19.55
C PHE A 24 -6.30 8.02 18.94
N ILE A 25 -5.16 7.36 19.18
CA ILE A 25 -4.89 6.01 18.69
C ILE A 25 -5.90 5.02 19.29
N SER A 26 -6.12 5.06 20.60
CA SER A 26 -7.05 4.16 21.29
C SER A 26 -8.49 4.31 20.79
N SER A 27 -8.95 5.55 20.59
CA SER A 27 -10.27 5.85 20.06
C SER A 27 -10.47 5.28 18.65
N ASN A 28 -9.47 5.46 17.75
CA ASN A 28 -9.54 4.95 16.39
C ASN A 28 -9.43 3.42 16.32
N ALA A 29 -8.62 2.80 17.18
CA ALA A 29 -8.57 1.36 17.33
C ALA A 29 -9.90 0.78 17.85
N GLY A 30 -10.54 1.46 18.79
CA GLY A 30 -11.87 1.11 19.30
C GLY A 30 -12.94 1.18 18.21
N PHE A 31 -12.94 2.25 17.42
CA PHE A 31 -13.83 2.39 16.27
C PHE A 31 -13.60 1.27 15.22
N ALA A 32 -12.35 1.03 14.84
CA ALA A 32 -11.99 -0.02 13.89
C ALA A 32 -12.44 -1.41 14.38
N ARG A 33 -12.26 -1.69 15.68
CA ARG A 33 -12.77 -2.92 16.29
C ARG A 33 -14.28 -3.11 16.06
N GLN A 34 -15.07 -2.07 16.24
CA GLN A 34 -16.52 -2.14 16.06
C GLN A 34 -16.89 -2.36 14.58
N GLN A 35 -16.30 -1.58 13.67
CA GLN A 35 -16.51 -1.75 12.22
C GLN A 35 -16.18 -3.18 11.77
N LEU A 36 -15.03 -3.72 12.18
CA LEU A 36 -14.62 -5.07 11.84
C LEU A 36 -15.56 -6.15 12.42
N LYS A 37 -16.12 -5.94 13.63
CA LYS A 37 -17.13 -6.84 14.18
C LYS A 37 -18.45 -6.82 13.40
N HIS A 38 -18.88 -5.66 12.93
CA HIS A 38 -20.05 -5.54 12.04
C HIS A 38 -19.76 -6.19 10.68
N MET A 39 -18.57 -5.97 10.11
CA MET A 39 -18.16 -6.61 8.87
C MET A 39 -18.14 -8.15 9.00
N LEU A 40 -17.66 -8.69 10.11
CA LEU A 40 -17.65 -10.14 10.37
C LEU A 40 -19.07 -10.71 10.36
N LYS A 41 -20.07 -10.05 10.98
CA LYS A 41 -21.48 -10.47 10.93
C LYS A 41 -22.01 -10.49 9.50
N ASP A 42 -21.66 -9.48 8.69
CA ASP A 42 -22.07 -9.43 7.28
C ASP A 42 -21.45 -10.55 6.43
N THR A 43 -20.31 -11.11 6.87
CA THR A 43 -19.67 -12.24 6.17
C THR A 43 -20.25 -13.60 6.54
N GLU A 44 -20.97 -13.74 7.67
CA GLU A 44 -21.52 -15.03 8.13
C GLU A 44 -22.53 -15.65 7.15
N SER A 45 -23.29 -14.81 6.46
CA SER A 45 -24.30 -15.23 5.47
C SER A 45 -23.73 -15.46 4.06
N ARG A 46 -22.41 -15.30 3.88
CA ARG A 46 -21.75 -15.38 2.57
C ARG A 46 -20.95 -16.68 2.42
N ASP A 47 -20.51 -16.93 1.19
CA ASP A 47 -19.56 -18.00 0.91
C ASP A 47 -18.32 -17.84 1.84
N SER A 48 -17.96 -18.93 2.49
CA SER A 48 -16.85 -19.01 3.45
C SER A 48 -15.49 -18.62 2.84
N LEU A 49 -15.36 -18.62 1.51
CA LEU A 49 -14.18 -18.23 0.76
C LEU A 49 -14.28 -16.84 0.12
N ALA A 50 -15.33 -16.09 0.46
CA ALA A 50 -15.56 -14.73 -0.03
C ALA A 50 -14.97 -13.67 0.94
N PHE A 51 -13.90 -13.00 0.53
CA PHE A 51 -13.19 -12.00 1.34
C PHE A 51 -13.72 -10.59 1.08
N PRO A 52 -13.95 -9.75 2.13
CA PRO A 52 -14.30 -8.34 1.96
C PRO A 52 -13.31 -7.60 1.06
N ARG A 53 -13.83 -6.78 0.13
CA ARG A 53 -13.01 -6.01 -0.80
C ARG A 53 -13.39 -4.53 -0.83
N THR A 54 -14.65 -4.22 -1.12
CA THR A 54 -15.20 -2.87 -1.32
C THR A 54 -16.72 -2.87 -1.18
N ILE A 55 -17.39 -1.82 -1.66
CA ILE A 55 -18.86 -1.73 -1.76
C ILE A 55 -19.32 -1.52 -3.21
N ASN A 56 -20.56 -1.89 -3.47
CA ASN A 56 -21.27 -1.51 -4.69
C ASN A 56 -21.89 -0.11 -4.59
N LYS A 57 -22.59 0.33 -5.65
CA LYS A 57 -23.27 1.64 -5.70
C LYS A 57 -24.39 1.80 -4.67
N GLU A 58 -24.95 0.70 -4.21
CA GLU A 58 -25.99 0.65 -3.17
C GLU A 58 -25.39 0.61 -1.75
N GLY A 59 -24.08 0.75 -1.60
CA GLY A 59 -23.37 0.73 -0.32
C GLY A 59 -23.24 -0.66 0.32
N LYS A 60 -23.55 -1.74 -0.42
CA LYS A 60 -23.43 -3.11 0.07
C LYS A 60 -22.03 -3.66 -0.18
N MET A 61 -21.49 -4.36 0.81
CA MET A 61 -20.18 -5.00 0.72
C MET A 61 -20.07 -5.93 -0.49
N ILE A 62 -19.03 -5.75 -1.29
CA ILE A 62 -18.56 -6.67 -2.33
C ILE A 62 -17.44 -7.51 -1.75
N THR A 63 -17.46 -8.79 -2.05
CA THR A 63 -16.42 -9.75 -1.69
C THR A 63 -15.68 -10.24 -2.93
N THR A 64 -14.50 -10.80 -2.71
CA THR A 64 -13.65 -11.37 -3.76
C THR A 64 -13.17 -12.77 -3.37
N SER A 65 -12.67 -13.51 -4.36
CA SER A 65 -12.05 -14.82 -4.17
C SER A 65 -10.70 -14.72 -3.44
N MET A 66 -10.29 -15.81 -2.78
CA MET A 66 -8.94 -15.90 -2.20
C MET A 66 -7.82 -15.71 -3.23
N TYR A 67 -8.07 -15.93 -4.50
CA TYR A 67 -7.09 -15.80 -5.59
C TYR A 67 -6.97 -14.37 -6.13
N ASP A 68 -7.76 -13.42 -5.64
CA ASP A 68 -7.54 -12.00 -5.86
C ASP A 68 -6.31 -11.52 -5.07
N TRP A 69 -5.78 -10.35 -5.39
CA TRP A 69 -4.60 -9.82 -4.70
C TRP A 69 -4.88 -9.26 -3.30
N THR A 70 -6.16 -9.03 -2.96
CA THR A 70 -6.57 -8.33 -1.73
C THR A 70 -6.90 -9.19 -0.51
N PRO A 71 -7.13 -10.51 -0.57
CA PRO A 71 -7.69 -11.26 0.54
C PRO A 71 -6.83 -11.30 1.80
N GLY A 72 -5.53 -11.06 1.70
CA GLY A 72 -4.63 -11.00 2.86
C GLY A 72 -4.86 -9.82 3.79
N PHE A 73 -5.44 -8.72 3.29
CA PHE A 73 -5.62 -7.49 4.07
C PHE A 73 -6.72 -7.61 5.14
N PHE A 74 -7.79 -8.35 4.87
CA PHE A 74 -8.86 -8.50 5.86
C PHE A 74 -8.39 -9.23 7.13
N PRO A 75 -7.81 -10.45 7.08
CA PRO A 75 -7.22 -11.06 8.25
C PRO A 75 -6.09 -10.23 8.86
N GLY A 76 -5.30 -9.53 8.04
CA GLY A 76 -4.29 -8.59 8.53
C GLY A 76 -4.88 -7.46 9.38
N SER A 77 -6.00 -6.87 8.95
CA SER A 77 -6.73 -5.85 9.72
C SER A 77 -7.27 -6.41 11.03
N LEU A 78 -7.76 -7.66 11.05
CA LEU A 78 -8.18 -8.32 12.28
C LEU A 78 -7.02 -8.53 13.25
N TRP A 79 -5.83 -8.90 12.75
CA TRP A 79 -4.63 -9.03 13.58
C TRP A 79 -4.19 -7.70 14.19
N TYR A 80 -4.16 -6.60 13.42
CA TYR A 80 -3.83 -5.27 13.97
C TYR A 80 -4.87 -4.80 14.99
N ALA A 81 -6.17 -4.97 14.69
CA ALA A 81 -7.21 -4.60 15.62
C ALA A 81 -7.14 -5.42 16.93
N TYR A 82 -6.81 -6.73 16.85
CA TYR A 82 -6.53 -7.52 18.04
C TYR A 82 -5.31 -7.00 18.80
N GLU A 83 -4.22 -6.70 18.12
CA GLU A 83 -2.98 -6.24 18.75
C GLU A 83 -3.19 -4.92 19.52
N GLN A 84 -3.98 -4.01 18.96
CA GLN A 84 -4.29 -2.71 19.55
C GLN A 84 -5.33 -2.77 20.67
N THR A 85 -6.34 -3.65 20.56
CA THR A 85 -7.47 -3.69 21.49
C THR A 85 -7.46 -4.87 22.46
N LYS A 86 -6.64 -5.87 22.20
CA LYS A 86 -6.55 -7.16 22.93
C LYS A 86 -7.88 -7.94 22.97
N ASP A 87 -8.82 -7.66 22.04
CA ASP A 87 -10.12 -8.34 21.97
C ASP A 87 -9.95 -9.81 21.52
N PRO A 88 -10.23 -10.81 22.37
CA PRO A 88 -9.98 -12.22 22.05
C PRO A 88 -10.88 -12.74 20.91
N ALA A 89 -12.05 -12.15 20.68
CA ALA A 89 -12.91 -12.52 19.57
C ALA A 89 -12.27 -12.15 18.21
N LEU A 90 -11.62 -10.99 18.12
CA LEU A 90 -10.87 -10.61 16.92
C LEU A 90 -9.69 -11.54 16.66
N LYS A 91 -9.01 -12.03 17.72
CA LYS A 91 -7.93 -13.03 17.55
C LYS A 91 -8.45 -14.33 16.94
N GLN A 92 -9.58 -14.82 17.44
CA GLN A 92 -10.19 -16.06 16.93
C GLN A 92 -10.57 -15.92 15.45
N GLU A 93 -11.20 -14.81 15.08
CA GLU A 93 -11.57 -14.55 13.68
C GLU A 93 -10.32 -14.29 12.80
N ALA A 94 -9.29 -13.60 13.31
CA ALA A 94 -8.03 -13.41 12.58
C ALA A 94 -7.36 -14.76 12.24
N VAL A 95 -7.31 -15.70 13.19
CA VAL A 95 -6.85 -17.07 12.94
C VAL A 95 -7.69 -17.75 11.86
N LYS A 96 -9.01 -17.78 12.03
CA LYS A 96 -9.96 -18.42 11.11
C LYS A 96 -9.82 -17.89 9.68
N TRP A 97 -9.75 -16.57 9.49
CA TRP A 97 -9.62 -15.96 8.18
C TRP A 97 -8.23 -16.11 7.57
N THR A 98 -7.18 -16.13 8.38
CA THR A 98 -5.81 -16.44 7.94
C THR A 98 -5.71 -17.87 7.41
N GLU A 99 -6.25 -18.86 8.13
CA GLU A 99 -6.19 -20.27 7.74
C GLU A 99 -6.89 -20.56 6.40
N LYS A 100 -7.93 -19.81 6.04
CA LYS A 100 -8.58 -19.92 4.72
C LYS A 100 -7.61 -19.67 3.56
N LEU A 101 -6.55 -18.89 3.77
CA LEU A 101 -5.57 -18.53 2.74
C LEU A 101 -4.45 -19.57 2.59
N LYS A 102 -4.46 -20.67 3.36
CA LYS A 102 -3.43 -21.71 3.33
C LYS A 102 -3.13 -22.27 1.91
N PRO A 103 -4.12 -22.46 1.02
CA PRO A 103 -3.83 -22.96 -0.35
C PRO A 103 -2.94 -22.03 -1.18
N LEU A 104 -2.91 -20.73 -0.85
CA LEU A 104 -2.13 -19.73 -1.59
C LEU A 104 -0.62 -19.92 -1.47
N LYS A 105 -0.13 -20.70 -0.50
CA LYS A 105 1.30 -21.02 -0.38
C LYS A 105 1.91 -21.62 -1.66
N ASP A 106 1.08 -22.25 -2.49
CA ASP A 106 1.48 -22.89 -3.76
C ASP A 106 1.04 -22.09 -5.00
N PHE A 107 0.51 -20.86 -4.82
CA PHE A 107 -0.01 -20.03 -5.90
C PHE A 107 1.10 -19.31 -6.68
N THR A 108 1.01 -19.29 -8.02
CA THR A 108 2.07 -18.75 -8.90
C THR A 108 1.55 -17.86 -10.04
N GLN A 109 0.25 -17.50 -10.07
CA GLN A 109 -0.35 -16.85 -11.23
C GLN A 109 -0.05 -15.34 -11.34
N HIS A 110 0.19 -14.66 -10.23
CA HIS A 110 0.64 -13.27 -10.17
C HIS A 110 1.59 -13.05 -8.98
N HIS A 111 2.17 -11.85 -8.87
CA HIS A 111 3.22 -11.55 -7.92
C HIS A 111 2.74 -11.21 -6.49
N ASP A 112 1.42 -11.04 -6.28
CA ASP A 112 0.88 -10.44 -5.06
C ASP A 112 0.90 -11.38 -3.83
N LEU A 113 1.66 -12.47 -3.87
CA LEU A 113 1.79 -13.38 -2.74
C LEU A 113 2.30 -12.70 -1.46
N GLY A 114 3.13 -11.65 -1.58
CA GLY A 114 3.53 -10.85 -0.43
C GLY A 114 2.32 -10.19 0.23
N PHE A 115 1.48 -9.51 -0.52
CA PHE A 115 0.23 -8.93 0.00
C PHE A 115 -0.71 -9.98 0.58
N MET A 116 -0.89 -11.09 -0.15
CA MET A 116 -1.83 -12.14 0.25
C MET A 116 -1.36 -12.89 1.50
N MET A 117 -0.08 -13.22 1.58
CA MET A 117 0.49 -14.09 2.61
C MET A 117 1.14 -13.31 3.75
N TYR A 118 1.92 -12.26 3.46
CA TYR A 118 2.67 -11.57 4.50
C TYR A 118 1.79 -10.64 5.33
N CYS A 119 0.79 -9.98 4.72
CA CYS A 119 -0.20 -9.21 5.47
C CYS A 119 -1.08 -10.08 6.38
N SER A 120 -1.30 -11.36 6.05
CA SER A 120 -2.10 -12.32 6.82
C SER A 120 -1.22 -13.20 7.73
N TYR A 121 -0.59 -14.21 7.17
CA TYR A 121 0.27 -15.14 7.89
C TYR A 121 1.50 -14.48 8.52
N GLY A 122 2.04 -13.41 7.91
CA GLY A 122 3.15 -12.64 8.48
C GLY A 122 2.78 -12.02 9.82
N ASN A 123 1.64 -11.32 9.89
CA ASN A 123 1.11 -10.79 11.14
C ASN A 123 0.75 -11.91 12.14
N ALA A 124 0.14 -13.00 11.65
CA ALA A 124 -0.19 -14.15 12.48
C ALA A 124 1.07 -14.75 13.12
N TYR A 125 2.14 -14.95 12.34
CA TYR A 125 3.41 -15.47 12.86
C TYR A 125 4.08 -14.51 13.85
N ARG A 126 4.15 -13.22 13.50
CA ARG A 126 4.72 -12.17 14.36
C ARG A 126 4.05 -12.13 15.76
N ILE A 127 2.72 -12.28 15.79
CA ILE A 127 1.94 -12.17 17.04
C ILE A 127 1.90 -13.48 17.83
N THR A 128 1.90 -14.65 17.15
CA THR A 128 1.68 -15.94 17.81
C THR A 128 2.93 -16.80 17.96
N GLY A 129 3.97 -16.56 17.17
CA GLY A 129 5.15 -17.42 17.10
C GLY A 129 4.88 -18.81 16.51
N ASN A 130 3.71 -19.04 15.89
CA ASN A 130 3.32 -20.37 15.38
C ASN A 130 4.20 -20.80 14.19
N LYS A 131 5.04 -21.81 14.40
CA LYS A 131 5.99 -22.32 13.39
C LYS A 131 5.30 -22.85 12.13
N ALA A 132 4.05 -23.34 12.21
CA ALA A 132 3.32 -23.76 11.02
C ALA A 132 3.04 -22.56 10.08
N TYR A 133 2.82 -21.37 10.61
CA TYR A 133 2.65 -20.14 9.80
C TYR A 133 3.96 -19.74 9.12
N ARG A 134 5.09 -19.87 9.82
CA ARG A 134 6.42 -19.69 9.23
C ARG A 134 6.63 -20.60 8.02
N ASP A 135 6.33 -21.88 8.17
CA ASP A 135 6.55 -22.87 7.09
C ASP A 135 5.64 -22.60 5.86
N ILE A 136 4.42 -22.12 6.10
CA ILE A 136 3.51 -21.66 5.04
C ILE A 136 4.09 -20.44 4.32
N LEU A 137 4.63 -19.46 5.04
CA LEU A 137 5.27 -18.26 4.44
C LEU A 137 6.50 -18.63 3.62
N ILE A 138 7.35 -19.54 4.10
CA ILE A 138 8.52 -20.01 3.36
C ILE A 138 8.09 -20.69 2.05
N GLN A 139 7.02 -21.50 2.08
CA GLN A 139 6.50 -22.12 0.86
C GLN A 139 5.94 -21.06 -0.10
N GLY A 140 5.22 -20.05 0.40
CA GLY A 140 4.76 -18.91 -0.42
C GLY A 140 5.93 -18.14 -1.07
N ALA A 141 7.03 -17.97 -0.33
CA ALA A 141 8.23 -17.35 -0.88
C ALA A 141 8.85 -18.19 -2.03
N ARG A 142 8.86 -19.52 -1.91
CA ARG A 142 9.29 -20.41 -3.00
C ARG A 142 8.40 -20.23 -4.23
N SER A 143 7.08 -20.19 -4.03
CA SER A 143 6.11 -19.98 -5.12
C SER A 143 6.29 -18.62 -5.79
N LEU A 144 6.50 -17.54 -5.04
CA LEU A 144 6.79 -16.20 -5.58
C LEU A 144 8.11 -16.20 -6.37
N SER A 145 9.14 -16.88 -5.89
CA SER A 145 10.45 -16.97 -6.52
C SER A 145 10.40 -17.60 -7.92
N THR A 146 9.42 -18.44 -8.21
CA THR A 146 9.25 -19.06 -9.55
C THR A 146 8.94 -18.02 -10.65
N ARG A 147 8.51 -16.82 -10.27
CA ARG A 147 8.22 -15.72 -11.21
C ARG A 147 9.44 -14.84 -11.53
N PHE A 148 10.57 -15.10 -10.89
CA PHE A 148 11.81 -14.37 -11.14
C PHE A 148 12.46 -14.81 -12.45
N ASN A 149 12.94 -13.84 -13.23
CA ASN A 149 13.73 -14.09 -14.43
C ASN A 149 15.12 -13.44 -14.25
N PRO A 150 16.21 -14.23 -14.34
CA PRO A 150 17.57 -13.72 -14.13
C PRO A 150 18.04 -12.78 -15.24
N VAL A 151 17.48 -12.85 -16.45
CA VAL A 151 17.84 -11.96 -17.56
C VAL A 151 17.28 -10.55 -17.33
N THR A 152 16.00 -10.45 -16.94
CA THR A 152 15.37 -9.17 -16.60
C THR A 152 15.72 -8.71 -15.17
N ARG A 153 16.27 -9.61 -14.35
CA ARG A 153 16.57 -9.40 -12.92
C ARG A 153 15.35 -8.91 -12.13
N SER A 154 14.17 -9.42 -12.45
CA SER A 154 12.90 -8.98 -11.86
C SER A 154 11.90 -10.12 -11.75
N ILE A 155 10.89 -9.93 -10.88
CA ILE A 155 9.75 -10.82 -10.71
C ILE A 155 8.64 -10.31 -11.62
N LYS A 156 8.12 -11.18 -12.49
CA LYS A 156 6.99 -10.87 -13.36
C LYS A 156 5.72 -10.62 -12.56
N SER A 157 5.04 -9.49 -12.82
CA SER A 157 3.82 -9.13 -12.08
C SER A 157 2.59 -9.89 -12.56
N TRP A 158 2.22 -9.74 -13.82
CA TRP A 158 1.08 -10.42 -14.46
C TRP A 158 1.55 -11.27 -15.62
N ASN A 159 0.72 -12.20 -16.06
CA ASN A 159 1.07 -13.06 -17.19
C ASN A 159 1.10 -12.29 -18.51
N ALA A 160 0.26 -11.26 -18.65
CA ALA A 160 0.29 -10.31 -19.74
C ALA A 160 -0.27 -8.96 -19.32
N PHE A 161 0.11 -7.91 -20.05
CA PHE A 161 -0.42 -6.56 -19.93
C PHE A 161 -0.70 -5.99 -21.33
N LYS A 162 -1.89 -5.40 -21.52
CA LYS A 162 -2.28 -4.75 -22.76
C LYS A 162 -2.25 -3.23 -22.61
N SER A 163 -1.41 -2.57 -23.39
CA SER A 163 -1.28 -1.11 -23.39
C SER A 163 -2.60 -0.39 -23.61
N TRP A 164 -2.84 0.69 -22.86
CA TRP A 164 -4.00 1.56 -23.07
C TRP A 164 -3.92 2.39 -24.36
N HIS A 165 -2.70 2.70 -24.82
CA HIS A 165 -2.46 3.49 -26.02
C HIS A 165 -2.38 2.64 -27.28
N SER A 166 -1.35 1.79 -27.35
CA SER A 166 -0.97 1.05 -28.56
C SER A 166 -1.73 -0.24 -28.80
N GLN A 167 -2.45 -0.74 -27.80
CA GLN A 167 -3.03 -2.08 -27.76
C GLN A 167 -1.99 -3.22 -27.81
N GLN A 168 -0.71 -2.90 -27.78
CA GLN A 168 0.39 -3.87 -27.70
C GLN A 168 0.20 -4.78 -26.48
N LEU A 169 0.41 -6.07 -26.66
CA LEU A 169 0.42 -7.06 -25.59
C LEU A 169 1.87 -7.35 -25.17
N TYR A 170 2.15 -7.12 -23.89
CA TYR A 170 3.44 -7.41 -23.27
C TYR A 170 3.34 -8.62 -22.36
N TYR A 171 4.27 -9.56 -22.46
CA TYR A 171 4.25 -10.81 -21.72
C TYR A 171 5.14 -10.83 -20.47
N TYR A 172 5.90 -9.75 -20.23
CA TYR A 172 6.70 -9.59 -19.02
C TYR A 172 6.56 -8.18 -18.42
N PRO A 173 5.35 -7.84 -17.94
CA PRO A 173 5.13 -6.60 -17.23
C PRO A 173 5.61 -6.72 -15.77
N VAL A 174 6.21 -5.64 -15.25
CA VAL A 174 6.62 -5.46 -13.86
C VAL A 174 6.05 -4.14 -13.36
N ILE A 175 5.25 -4.18 -12.31
CA ILE A 175 4.65 -2.98 -11.71
C ILE A 175 5.37 -2.60 -10.41
N ILE A 176 5.27 -1.32 -10.03
CA ILE A 176 5.95 -0.77 -8.85
C ILE A 176 5.50 -1.46 -7.54
N ASP A 177 4.25 -1.90 -7.49
CA ASP A 177 3.62 -2.63 -6.37
C ASP A 177 4.40 -3.89 -5.97
N ASN A 178 5.16 -4.47 -6.91
CA ASN A 178 5.96 -5.67 -6.66
C ASN A 178 7.01 -5.48 -5.54
N LEU A 179 7.43 -4.25 -5.29
CA LEU A 179 8.33 -3.93 -4.17
C LEU A 179 7.75 -4.39 -2.82
N MET A 180 6.42 -4.33 -2.66
CA MET A 180 5.73 -4.74 -1.45
C MET A 180 5.77 -6.26 -1.21
N ASN A 181 5.90 -7.05 -2.28
CA ASN A 181 5.94 -8.51 -2.21
C ASN A 181 7.32 -9.06 -1.83
N LEU A 182 8.35 -8.22 -1.87
CA LEU A 182 9.73 -8.62 -1.56
C LEU A 182 9.95 -8.92 -0.07
N GLU A 183 9.12 -8.37 0.82
CA GLU A 183 9.20 -8.61 2.25
C GLU A 183 9.05 -10.11 2.60
N LEU A 184 8.18 -10.81 1.88
CA LEU A 184 8.02 -12.27 1.99
C LEU A 184 9.34 -13.01 1.66
N LEU A 185 10.10 -12.54 0.67
CA LEU A 185 11.39 -13.14 0.31
C LEU A 185 12.48 -12.84 1.35
N PHE A 186 12.55 -11.60 1.85
CA PHE A 186 13.48 -11.26 2.94
C PHE A 186 13.18 -12.07 4.20
N PHE A 187 11.91 -12.23 4.54
CA PHE A 187 11.48 -13.10 5.63
C PHE A 187 11.98 -14.53 5.44
N ALA A 188 11.74 -15.13 4.26
CA ALA A 188 12.18 -16.49 3.97
C ALA A 188 13.71 -16.65 4.02
N ALA A 189 14.45 -15.67 3.50
CA ALA A 189 15.91 -15.64 3.59
C ALA A 189 16.40 -15.67 5.05
N LYS A 190 15.77 -14.87 5.92
CA LYS A 190 16.11 -14.78 7.35
C LYS A 190 15.79 -16.10 8.10
N GLU A 191 14.62 -16.67 7.83
CA GLU A 191 14.15 -17.86 8.55
C GLU A 191 14.85 -19.15 8.11
N THR A 192 15.35 -19.21 6.86
CA THR A 192 15.95 -20.42 6.29
C THR A 192 17.47 -20.36 6.17
N GLY A 193 18.06 -19.15 6.14
CA GLY A 193 19.46 -18.95 5.75
C GLY A 193 19.72 -19.09 4.24
N ASP A 194 18.70 -19.39 3.43
CA ASP A 194 18.83 -19.48 1.96
C ASP A 194 18.93 -18.09 1.35
N THR A 195 20.15 -17.74 0.92
CA THR A 195 20.48 -16.44 0.34
C THR A 195 19.85 -16.21 -1.04
N SER A 196 19.33 -17.24 -1.70
CA SER A 196 18.68 -17.11 -3.01
C SER A 196 17.44 -16.20 -2.96
N PHE A 197 16.65 -16.27 -1.90
CA PHE A 197 15.51 -15.38 -1.68
C PHE A 197 15.94 -13.91 -1.60
N ARG A 198 16.99 -13.63 -0.80
CA ARG A 198 17.56 -12.28 -0.69
C ARG A 198 18.12 -11.79 -2.04
N HIS A 199 18.80 -12.66 -2.79
CA HIS A 199 19.33 -12.34 -4.10
C HIS A 199 18.21 -11.93 -5.08
N ILE A 200 17.10 -12.66 -5.11
CA ILE A 200 15.93 -12.34 -5.94
C ILE A 200 15.35 -10.98 -5.54
N ALA A 201 15.12 -10.76 -4.24
CA ALA A 201 14.55 -9.52 -3.74
C ALA A 201 15.42 -8.30 -4.06
N VAL A 202 16.72 -8.36 -3.79
CA VAL A 202 17.66 -7.26 -4.07
C VAL A 202 17.80 -7.01 -5.58
N SER A 203 17.90 -8.07 -6.39
CA SER A 203 17.98 -7.94 -7.86
C SER A 203 16.73 -7.24 -8.43
N HIS A 204 15.54 -7.59 -7.92
CA HIS A 204 14.30 -6.92 -8.32
C HIS A 204 14.29 -5.46 -7.89
N ALA A 205 14.65 -5.17 -6.63
CA ALA A 205 14.68 -3.81 -6.09
C ALA A 205 15.64 -2.89 -6.86
N GLU A 206 16.85 -3.37 -7.21
CA GLU A 206 17.82 -2.63 -8.04
C GLU A 206 17.29 -2.37 -9.44
N THR A 207 16.56 -3.32 -10.01
CA THR A 207 15.95 -3.19 -11.34
C THR A 207 14.80 -2.19 -11.31
N ALA A 208 13.94 -2.23 -10.30
CA ALA A 208 12.88 -1.25 -10.08
C ALA A 208 13.44 0.16 -9.87
N MET A 209 14.43 0.31 -9.00
CA MET A 209 15.10 1.59 -8.74
C MET A 209 15.65 2.23 -10.01
N ARG A 210 16.22 1.42 -10.92
CA ARG A 210 16.81 1.91 -12.18
C ARG A 210 15.78 2.25 -13.25
N ASN A 211 14.69 1.48 -13.34
CA ASN A 211 13.80 1.54 -14.49
C ASN A 211 12.42 2.15 -14.18
N GLN A 212 11.97 2.09 -12.92
CA GLN A 212 10.66 2.59 -12.50
C GLN A 212 10.73 3.95 -11.80
N ILE A 213 11.90 4.36 -11.29
CA ILE A 213 12.07 5.66 -10.63
C ILE A 213 12.67 6.64 -11.62
N ARG A 214 12.02 7.80 -11.79
CA ARG A 214 12.51 8.89 -12.63
C ARG A 214 13.61 9.69 -11.90
N PRO A 215 14.39 10.51 -12.62
CA PRO A 215 15.43 11.33 -11.99
C PRO A 215 14.95 12.30 -10.91
N ASP A 216 13.67 12.71 -10.97
CA ASP A 216 13.00 13.54 -9.96
C ASP A 216 12.37 12.75 -8.80
N TYR A 217 12.58 11.44 -8.74
CA TYR A 217 12.00 10.49 -7.79
C TYR A 217 10.49 10.25 -7.92
N SER A 218 9.83 10.71 -8.97
CA SER A 218 8.50 10.20 -9.32
C SER A 218 8.59 8.79 -9.92
N SER A 219 7.49 8.04 -9.92
CA SER A 219 7.50 6.64 -10.38
C SER A 219 6.73 6.41 -11.67
N TYR A 220 7.24 5.49 -12.51
CA TYR A 220 6.46 4.79 -13.50
C TYR A 220 5.68 3.64 -12.86
N HIS A 221 4.47 3.39 -13.32
CA HIS A 221 3.68 2.28 -12.81
C HIS A 221 4.13 0.94 -13.39
N VAL A 222 4.13 0.78 -14.71
CA VAL A 222 4.43 -0.47 -15.42
C VAL A 222 5.71 -0.31 -16.24
N VAL A 223 6.62 -1.28 -16.12
CA VAL A 223 7.77 -1.43 -17.03
C VAL A 223 7.70 -2.81 -17.66
N CYS A 224 7.72 -2.87 -18.98
CA CYS A 224 7.69 -4.11 -19.74
C CYS A 224 9.09 -4.46 -20.25
N TYR A 225 9.46 -5.74 -20.16
CA TYR A 225 10.81 -6.20 -20.47
C TYR A 225 10.82 -7.24 -21.59
N ASP A 226 11.91 -7.23 -22.38
CA ASP A 226 12.33 -8.34 -23.22
C ASP A 226 13.06 -9.40 -22.37
N THR A 227 12.51 -10.60 -22.32
CA THR A 227 13.08 -11.69 -21.52
C THR A 227 14.32 -12.34 -22.12
N THR A 228 14.67 -12.03 -23.38
CA THR A 228 15.86 -12.57 -24.05
C THR A 228 17.13 -11.78 -23.76
N ASN A 229 16.99 -10.48 -23.48
CA ASN A 229 18.14 -9.57 -23.31
C ASN A 229 18.01 -8.57 -22.14
N GLY A 230 16.85 -8.58 -21.42
CA GLY A 230 16.59 -7.75 -20.27
C GLY A 230 16.29 -6.26 -20.57
N LYS A 231 16.17 -5.88 -21.86
CA LYS A 231 15.89 -4.49 -22.24
C LYS A 231 14.47 -4.08 -21.89
N VAL A 232 14.31 -2.81 -21.53
CA VAL A 232 12.99 -2.18 -21.37
C VAL A 232 12.36 -1.99 -22.73
N LEU A 233 11.18 -2.57 -22.94
CA LEU A 233 10.38 -2.42 -24.15
C LEU A 233 9.46 -1.20 -24.07
N ALA A 234 8.86 -0.95 -22.88
CA ALA A 234 7.94 0.15 -22.67
C ALA A 234 7.89 0.56 -21.19
N ARG A 235 7.51 1.82 -20.96
CA ARG A 235 7.07 2.34 -19.66
C ARG A 235 5.65 2.88 -19.83
N GLU A 236 4.71 2.30 -19.08
CA GLU A 236 3.28 2.54 -19.25
C GLU A 236 2.57 2.66 -17.90
N THR A 237 1.27 2.88 -17.94
CA THR A 237 0.42 2.79 -16.76
C THR A 237 -0.73 1.80 -16.98
N ALA A 238 -1.11 1.08 -15.92
CA ALA A 238 -2.33 0.28 -15.90
C ALA A 238 -3.44 0.98 -15.11
N GLN A 239 -3.10 1.62 -14.00
CA GLN A 239 -4.06 2.22 -13.06
C GLN A 239 -3.90 3.74 -12.94
N GLY A 240 -2.80 4.34 -13.43
CA GLY A 240 -2.57 5.79 -13.44
C GLY A 240 -3.27 6.50 -14.59
N TYR A 241 -3.16 7.83 -14.59
CA TYR A 241 -3.83 8.71 -15.56
C TYR A 241 -3.22 8.60 -16.97
N ALA A 242 -1.90 8.69 -17.06
CA ALA A 242 -1.14 8.62 -18.32
C ALA A 242 0.17 7.85 -18.11
N ASP A 243 0.81 7.38 -19.18
CA ASP A 243 2.05 6.60 -19.09
C ASP A 243 3.21 7.38 -18.44
N ASN A 244 3.20 8.69 -18.62
CA ASN A 244 4.19 9.61 -18.04
C ASN A 244 3.70 10.27 -16.74
N SER A 245 2.48 10.02 -16.27
CA SER A 245 1.96 10.55 -15.01
C SER A 245 2.51 9.78 -13.79
N THR A 246 2.17 10.25 -12.60
CA THR A 246 2.52 9.60 -11.34
C THR A 246 1.26 9.17 -10.61
N TRP A 247 0.93 7.90 -10.73
CA TRP A 247 -0.14 7.26 -9.98
C TRP A 247 0.16 7.27 -8.48
N SER A 248 -0.72 7.88 -7.68
CA SER A 248 -0.43 8.20 -6.28
C SER A 248 -0.18 6.98 -5.43
N ARG A 249 -0.96 5.91 -5.61
CA ARG A 249 -0.75 4.65 -4.88
C ARG A 249 0.53 3.94 -5.35
N GLY A 250 0.91 4.05 -6.62
CA GLY A 250 2.20 3.55 -7.10
C GLY A 250 3.38 4.26 -6.45
N GLN A 251 3.30 5.59 -6.31
CA GLN A 251 4.30 6.36 -5.56
C GLN A 251 4.34 5.92 -4.09
N ALA A 252 3.19 5.71 -3.47
CA ALA A 252 3.07 5.22 -2.10
C ALA A 252 3.72 3.83 -1.92
N TRP A 253 3.47 2.90 -2.84
CA TRP A 253 4.12 1.59 -2.85
C TRP A 253 5.63 1.69 -2.95
N GLY A 254 6.14 2.62 -3.78
CA GLY A 254 7.57 2.86 -3.90
C GLY A 254 8.19 3.38 -2.60
N ILE A 255 7.57 4.37 -1.93
CA ILE A 255 8.03 4.90 -0.64
C ILE A 255 8.10 3.78 0.40
N TYR A 256 7.01 3.02 0.56
CA TYR A 256 6.94 1.92 1.52
C TYR A 256 7.95 0.81 1.17
N GLY A 257 7.95 0.36 -0.08
CA GLY A 257 8.79 -0.74 -0.52
C GLY A 257 10.27 -0.45 -0.35
N PHE A 258 10.76 0.71 -0.79
CA PHE A 258 12.18 1.06 -0.61
C PHE A 258 12.56 1.32 0.86
N THR A 259 11.63 1.79 1.69
CA THR A 259 11.85 1.89 3.15
C THR A 259 12.04 0.50 3.76
N MET A 260 11.15 -0.44 3.44
CA MET A 260 11.21 -1.84 3.87
C MET A 260 12.49 -2.51 3.38
N ILE A 261 12.86 -2.32 2.10
CA ILE A 261 14.08 -2.90 1.53
C ILE A 261 15.34 -2.35 2.23
N TYR A 262 15.35 -1.06 2.57
CA TYR A 262 16.44 -0.50 3.39
C TYR A 262 16.50 -1.16 4.78
N ARG A 263 15.38 -1.36 5.46
CA ARG A 263 15.33 -2.09 6.73
C ARG A 263 16.00 -3.47 6.64
N GLU A 264 15.74 -4.20 5.56
CA GLU A 264 16.23 -5.57 5.37
C GLU A 264 17.68 -5.64 4.85
N THR A 265 18.16 -4.58 4.21
CA THR A 265 19.48 -4.62 3.53
C THR A 265 20.53 -3.70 4.15
N HIS A 266 20.10 -2.62 4.79
CA HIS A 266 20.92 -1.48 5.21
C HIS A 266 21.72 -0.84 4.07
N ASP A 267 21.30 -1.04 2.81
CA ASP A 267 21.95 -0.44 1.64
C ASP A 267 21.46 1.02 1.48
N PRO A 268 22.38 2.01 1.60
CA PRO A 268 22.02 3.43 1.58
C PRO A 268 21.39 3.89 0.24
N ARG A 269 21.55 3.14 -0.84
CA ARG A 269 20.93 3.44 -2.12
C ARG A 269 19.40 3.37 -2.01
N PHE A 270 18.86 2.39 -1.28
CA PHE A 270 17.42 2.23 -1.07
C PHE A 270 16.88 3.30 -0.14
N LEU A 271 17.61 3.67 0.93
CA LEU A 271 17.20 4.79 1.78
C LEU A 271 17.15 6.10 0.99
N LYS A 272 18.17 6.39 0.17
CA LYS A 272 18.18 7.57 -0.70
C LYS A 272 16.98 7.59 -1.65
N THR A 273 16.60 6.43 -2.19
CA THR A 273 15.45 6.31 -3.07
C THR A 273 14.15 6.55 -2.31
N ALA A 274 13.98 5.91 -1.15
CA ALA A 274 12.80 6.08 -0.30
C ALA A 274 12.60 7.55 0.12
N THR A 275 13.68 8.20 0.60
CA THR A 275 13.63 9.62 1.00
C THR A 275 13.34 10.54 -0.18
N GLY A 276 13.98 10.32 -1.35
CA GLY A 276 13.69 11.10 -2.55
C GLY A 276 12.23 10.98 -3.01
N MET A 277 11.69 9.76 -3.00
CA MET A 277 10.27 9.52 -3.35
C MET A 277 9.31 10.14 -2.33
N ALA A 278 9.64 10.11 -1.03
CA ALA A 278 8.85 10.73 0.03
C ALA A 278 8.87 12.26 -0.09
N ASP A 279 10.03 12.86 -0.34
CA ASP A 279 10.17 14.30 -0.56
C ASP A 279 9.35 14.73 -1.79
N TRP A 280 9.50 14.02 -2.91
CA TRP A 280 8.71 14.30 -4.11
C TRP A 280 7.19 14.27 -3.83
N PHE A 281 6.73 13.27 -3.05
CA PHE A 281 5.31 13.17 -2.68
C PHE A 281 4.86 14.37 -1.82
N LEU A 282 5.63 14.69 -0.77
CA LEU A 282 5.26 15.70 0.22
C LEU A 282 5.37 17.14 -0.30
N ASP A 283 6.32 17.39 -1.21
CA ASP A 283 6.59 18.72 -1.79
C ASP A 283 5.82 18.93 -3.10
N ASN A 284 5.04 17.94 -3.56
CA ASN A 284 4.31 18.06 -4.83
C ASN A 284 3.22 19.13 -4.73
N LYS A 285 3.22 20.08 -5.68
CA LYS A 285 2.26 21.19 -5.76
C LYS A 285 0.79 20.74 -5.82
N ASN A 286 0.53 19.52 -6.27
CA ASN A 286 -0.81 18.93 -6.40
C ASN A 286 -1.22 18.10 -5.17
N LEU A 287 -0.36 18.00 -4.16
CA LEU A 287 -0.74 17.38 -2.89
C LEU A 287 -1.58 18.38 -2.07
N PRO A 288 -2.85 18.06 -1.74
CA PRO A 288 -3.67 18.92 -0.91
C PRO A 288 -3.11 19.11 0.51
N GLU A 289 -3.57 20.15 1.21
CA GLU A 289 -3.09 20.52 2.55
C GLU A 289 -3.29 19.40 3.58
N ASP A 290 -4.40 18.65 3.48
CA ASP A 290 -4.70 17.48 4.31
C ASP A 290 -3.82 16.25 4.01
N LYS A 291 -2.93 16.36 3.03
CA LYS A 291 -1.98 15.35 2.57
C LYS A 291 -2.61 14.03 2.09
N VAL A 292 -3.91 14.04 1.79
CA VAL A 292 -4.59 12.95 1.09
C VAL A 292 -4.51 13.23 -0.41
N PRO A 293 -3.77 12.46 -1.22
CA PRO A 293 -3.54 12.80 -2.62
C PRO A 293 -4.78 12.57 -3.48
N TYR A 294 -4.80 13.18 -4.65
CA TYR A 294 -5.65 12.70 -5.73
C TYR A 294 -5.13 11.34 -6.22
N TRP A 295 -5.97 10.56 -6.90
CA TRP A 295 -5.63 9.21 -7.37
C TRP A 295 -4.41 9.15 -8.32
N ASP A 296 -4.12 10.27 -8.98
CA ASP A 296 -2.91 10.50 -9.77
C ASP A 296 -2.52 11.97 -9.65
N PHE A 297 -1.25 12.27 -9.53
CA PHE A 297 -0.74 13.62 -9.30
C PHE A 297 -0.90 14.53 -10.52
N ASN A 298 -1.05 13.97 -11.72
CA ASN A 298 -1.06 14.72 -12.97
C ASN A 298 -2.43 14.70 -13.68
N VAL A 299 -3.50 14.42 -12.93
CA VAL A 299 -4.86 14.40 -13.50
C VAL A 299 -5.19 15.74 -14.14
N GLN A 300 -5.49 15.71 -15.46
CA GLN A 300 -5.89 16.89 -16.26
C GLN A 300 -4.80 17.98 -16.35
N GLU A 301 -3.55 17.67 -16.10
CA GLU A 301 -2.45 18.57 -16.38
C GLU A 301 -2.04 18.52 -17.86
N ASN A 302 -1.56 19.65 -18.38
CA ASN A 302 -1.05 19.74 -19.73
C ASN A 302 0.16 18.82 -19.92
N GLY A 303 0.21 18.09 -21.04
CA GLY A 303 1.29 17.14 -21.34
C GLY A 303 1.04 15.70 -20.85
N TYR A 304 -0.07 15.48 -20.13
CA TYR A 304 -0.49 14.14 -19.69
C TYR A 304 -1.78 13.73 -20.40
N VAL A 305 -1.72 12.66 -21.18
CA VAL A 305 -2.85 12.19 -22.00
C VAL A 305 -3.15 10.74 -21.66
N PRO A 306 -4.36 10.43 -21.19
CA PRO A 306 -4.76 9.05 -20.95
C PRO A 306 -4.74 8.23 -22.23
N GLY A 307 -4.42 6.94 -22.11
CA GLY A 307 -4.50 6.02 -23.25
C GLY A 307 -5.91 5.97 -23.86
N VAL A 308 -6.01 5.83 -25.17
CA VAL A 308 -7.27 5.96 -25.93
C VAL A 308 -8.40 5.06 -25.45
N ARG A 309 -8.06 3.90 -24.83
CA ARG A 309 -9.03 2.96 -24.27
C ARG A 309 -9.27 3.12 -22.78
N SER A 310 -8.53 4.01 -22.11
CA SER A 310 -8.65 4.26 -20.68
C SER A 310 -9.96 4.99 -20.37
N ASN A 311 -10.69 4.53 -19.34
CA ASN A 311 -11.86 5.23 -18.85
C ASN A 311 -11.51 6.61 -18.23
N ALA A 312 -10.24 6.86 -17.91
CA ALA A 312 -9.77 8.17 -17.43
C ALA A 312 -10.10 9.32 -18.40
N ASN A 313 -10.28 9.04 -19.71
CA ASN A 313 -10.76 10.02 -20.68
C ASN A 313 -12.18 10.54 -20.39
N LYS A 314 -13.00 9.77 -19.68
CA LYS A 314 -14.41 10.07 -19.39
C LYS A 314 -14.61 10.70 -18.01
N VAL A 315 -13.67 10.48 -17.09
CA VAL A 315 -13.77 10.92 -15.69
C VAL A 315 -13.20 12.33 -15.56
N LYS A 316 -14.04 13.28 -15.17
CA LYS A 316 -13.65 14.70 -14.98
C LYS A 316 -13.34 15.05 -13.53
N THR A 317 -13.82 14.25 -12.58
CA THR A 317 -13.59 14.47 -11.15
C THR A 317 -12.19 14.03 -10.74
N LYS A 318 -11.50 14.90 -10.00
CA LYS A 318 -10.23 14.57 -9.34
C LYS A 318 -10.52 13.89 -8.00
N TYR A 319 -10.77 12.58 -8.03
CA TYR A 319 -11.04 11.80 -6.81
C TYR A 319 -9.82 11.74 -5.91
N ARG A 320 -10.04 11.74 -4.60
CA ARG A 320 -9.03 11.45 -3.59
C ARG A 320 -8.70 9.95 -3.59
N ASP A 321 -7.50 9.59 -3.22
CA ASP A 321 -7.14 8.18 -2.95
C ASP A 321 -6.64 8.02 -1.52
N VAL A 322 -7.57 7.71 -0.64
CA VAL A 322 -7.32 7.48 0.79
C VAL A 322 -6.39 6.29 1.01
N SER A 323 -6.44 5.28 0.13
CA SER A 323 -5.53 4.14 0.22
C SER A 323 -4.06 4.55 0.05
N ALA A 324 -3.77 5.44 -0.90
CA ALA A 324 -2.41 5.97 -1.08
C ALA A 324 -1.94 6.75 0.16
N ALA A 325 -2.83 7.56 0.76
CA ALA A 325 -2.50 8.29 1.99
C ALA A 325 -2.19 7.36 3.17
N ALA A 326 -2.99 6.31 3.38
CA ALA A 326 -2.79 5.34 4.46
C ALA A 326 -1.44 4.60 4.32
N ILE A 327 -1.09 4.19 3.09
CA ILE A 327 0.19 3.54 2.78
C ILE A 327 1.36 4.49 3.07
N VAL A 328 1.26 5.76 2.63
CA VAL A 328 2.30 6.76 2.86
C VAL A 328 2.45 7.05 4.35
N ALA A 329 1.37 7.21 5.10
CA ALA A 329 1.44 7.44 6.55
C ALA A 329 2.21 6.30 7.24
N SER A 330 1.86 5.05 6.94
CA SER A 330 2.56 3.88 7.49
C SER A 330 4.04 3.87 7.11
N ALA A 331 4.35 4.13 5.83
CA ALA A 331 5.73 4.19 5.34
C ALA A 331 6.56 5.29 6.01
N LEU A 332 5.99 6.49 6.18
CA LEU A 332 6.68 7.64 6.75
C LEU A 332 6.97 7.46 8.24
N PHE A 333 6.09 6.80 9.01
CA PHE A 333 6.40 6.46 10.40
C PHE A 333 7.65 5.59 10.51
N GLU A 334 7.80 4.60 9.64
CA GLU A 334 9.01 3.77 9.60
C GLU A 334 10.23 4.55 9.08
N LEU A 335 10.09 5.25 7.95
CA LEU A 335 11.16 6.01 7.31
C LEU A 335 11.72 7.11 8.23
N SER A 336 10.87 7.66 9.11
CA SER A 336 11.28 8.69 10.08
C SER A 336 12.41 8.23 11.00
N GLY A 337 12.47 6.94 11.31
CA GLY A 337 13.53 6.35 12.12
C GLY A 337 14.90 6.25 11.41
N TYR A 338 14.91 6.34 10.08
CA TYR A 338 16.11 6.16 9.26
C TYR A 338 16.67 7.46 8.67
N ALA A 339 15.86 8.50 8.52
CA ALA A 339 16.18 9.70 7.75
C ALA A 339 17.00 10.77 8.52
N GLY A 340 17.47 10.46 9.73
CA GLY A 340 18.15 11.43 10.61
C GLY A 340 17.19 12.43 11.28
N LYS A 341 17.67 13.10 12.35
CA LYS A 341 16.78 13.86 13.26
C LYS A 341 15.86 14.87 12.57
N GLY A 342 16.42 15.77 11.74
CA GLY A 342 15.62 16.87 11.14
C GLY A 342 14.61 16.33 10.10
N LYS A 343 15.08 15.51 9.18
CA LYS A 343 14.24 14.92 8.12
C LYS A 343 13.27 13.89 8.66
N GLY A 344 13.73 13.06 9.62
CA GLY A 344 12.87 12.09 10.30
C GLY A 344 11.70 12.76 11.02
N GLU A 345 11.93 13.91 11.68
CA GLU A 345 10.84 14.66 12.30
C GLU A 345 9.84 15.21 11.27
N GLN A 346 10.32 15.71 10.12
CA GLN A 346 9.43 16.16 9.04
C GLN A 346 8.53 15.03 8.53
N TYR A 347 9.09 13.84 8.33
CA TYR A 347 8.31 12.66 7.92
C TYR A 347 7.32 12.22 8.98
N ARG A 348 7.72 12.23 10.25
CA ARG A 348 6.85 11.90 11.37
C ARG A 348 5.66 12.86 11.44
N GLN A 349 5.89 14.16 11.34
CA GLN A 349 4.82 15.17 11.36
C GLN A 349 3.90 15.05 10.13
N ALA A 350 4.42 14.76 8.95
CA ALA A 350 3.62 14.50 7.77
C ALA A 350 2.73 13.27 7.95
N ALA A 351 3.27 12.17 8.52
CA ALA A 351 2.51 10.96 8.82
C ALA A 351 1.40 11.20 9.84
N ILE A 352 1.67 11.99 10.90
CA ILE A 352 0.68 12.40 11.89
C ILE A 352 -0.43 13.22 11.21
N THR A 353 -0.09 14.20 10.38
CA THR A 353 -1.07 15.00 9.63
C THR A 353 -1.98 14.12 8.78
N ILE A 354 -1.39 13.19 8.01
CA ILE A 354 -2.16 12.24 7.19
C ILE A 354 -3.09 11.42 8.07
N LEU A 355 -2.58 10.84 9.16
CA LEU A 355 -3.35 9.95 10.02
C LEU A 355 -4.53 10.67 10.68
N HIS A 356 -4.34 11.91 11.15
CA HIS A 356 -5.41 12.75 11.68
C HIS A 356 -6.45 13.12 10.59
N SER A 357 -5.99 13.43 9.37
CA SER A 357 -6.90 13.67 8.24
C SER A 357 -7.78 12.44 7.96
N LEU A 358 -7.16 11.25 7.88
CA LEU A 358 -7.85 9.99 7.63
C LEU A 358 -8.85 9.62 8.74
N ALA A 359 -8.54 9.94 9.99
CA ALA A 359 -9.41 9.73 11.13
C ALA A 359 -10.55 10.76 11.25
N GLY A 360 -10.50 11.85 10.49
CA GLY A 360 -11.53 12.87 10.44
C GLY A 360 -12.78 12.44 9.69
N THR A 361 -13.89 13.17 9.92
CA THR A 361 -15.21 12.88 9.33
C THR A 361 -15.24 12.94 7.79
N ALA A 362 -14.23 13.57 7.17
CA ALA A 362 -14.11 13.60 5.71
C ALA A 362 -13.74 12.25 5.10
N TYR A 363 -13.04 11.39 5.88
CA TYR A 363 -12.50 10.13 5.36
C TYR A 363 -12.84 8.90 6.21
N ARG A 364 -13.07 9.07 7.49
CA ARG A 364 -13.53 7.99 8.36
C ARG A 364 -15.05 7.84 8.27
N ALA A 365 -15.51 6.63 8.00
CA ALA A 365 -16.93 6.31 7.92
C ALA A 365 -17.67 6.56 9.24
N PRO A 366 -18.96 6.90 9.22
CA PRO A 366 -19.81 6.72 10.41
C PRO A 366 -19.94 5.24 10.78
N GLU A 367 -20.19 4.97 12.05
CA GLU A 367 -20.38 3.59 12.56
C GLU A 367 -21.52 2.88 11.82
N GLU A 368 -21.34 1.61 11.50
CA GLU A 368 -22.29 0.77 10.75
C GLU A 368 -22.66 1.29 9.34
N LYS A 369 -21.83 2.19 8.78
CA LYS A 369 -21.99 2.68 7.41
C LYS A 369 -20.83 2.20 6.53
N ASN A 370 -20.88 2.56 5.24
CA ASN A 370 -19.79 2.30 4.30
C ASN A 370 -19.49 0.79 4.12
N GLY A 371 -20.49 -0.10 4.25
CA GLY A 371 -20.29 -1.55 4.22
C GLY A 371 -19.38 -2.07 5.34
N ASN A 372 -19.31 -1.33 6.45
CA ASN A 372 -18.48 -1.58 7.62
C ASN A 372 -16.95 -1.44 7.37
N PHE A 373 -16.54 -0.85 6.26
CA PHE A 373 -15.15 -0.41 6.07
C PHE A 373 -14.86 0.84 6.91
N ILE A 374 -13.62 0.99 7.36
CA ILE A 374 -13.17 2.07 8.24
C ILE A 374 -13.08 3.38 7.48
N LEU A 375 -12.44 3.36 6.30
CA LEU A 375 -12.15 4.54 5.50
C LEU A 375 -13.03 4.60 4.25
N MET A 376 -13.31 5.82 3.78
CA MET A 376 -14.04 6.14 2.56
C MET A 376 -13.09 6.70 1.49
N HIS A 377 -13.59 6.94 0.28
CA HIS A 377 -12.96 7.78 -0.74
C HIS A 377 -11.59 7.28 -1.26
N SER A 378 -11.49 6.00 -1.56
CA SER A 378 -10.34 5.44 -2.28
C SER A 378 -10.64 5.20 -3.75
N VAL A 379 -9.60 5.01 -4.55
CA VAL A 379 -9.69 4.68 -5.98
C VAL A 379 -8.90 3.41 -6.30
N GLY A 380 -9.58 2.35 -6.70
CA GLY A 380 -8.94 1.14 -7.20
C GLY A 380 -8.29 1.37 -8.57
N SER A 381 -9.11 1.59 -9.59
CA SER A 381 -8.60 1.88 -10.94
C SER A 381 -9.61 2.62 -11.83
N ILE A 382 -9.39 3.90 -12.06
CA ILE A 382 -10.20 4.67 -13.01
C ILE A 382 -10.03 4.18 -14.45
N PRO A 383 -8.83 3.85 -14.95
CA PRO A 383 -8.67 3.29 -16.30
C PRO A 383 -9.54 2.07 -16.57
N HIS A 384 -9.71 1.19 -15.59
CA HIS A 384 -10.56 -0.01 -15.68
C HIS A 384 -12.03 0.24 -15.34
N ASN A 385 -12.43 1.47 -14.98
CA ASN A 385 -13.76 1.81 -14.47
C ASN A 385 -14.16 0.97 -13.25
N ALA A 386 -13.22 0.73 -12.34
CA ALA A 386 -13.38 -0.12 -11.18
C ALA A 386 -13.02 0.61 -9.87
N GLU A 387 -13.86 0.44 -8.86
CA GLU A 387 -13.61 0.90 -7.50
C GLU A 387 -13.28 2.42 -7.43
N ILE A 388 -14.18 3.26 -7.92
CA ILE A 388 -14.03 4.71 -7.97
C ILE A 388 -14.80 5.34 -6.82
N ASP A 389 -14.09 6.06 -5.94
CA ASP A 389 -14.65 6.76 -4.77
C ASP A 389 -15.40 5.83 -3.81
N VAL A 390 -14.75 4.75 -3.42
CA VAL A 390 -15.29 3.68 -2.55
C VAL A 390 -14.29 3.31 -1.46
N PRO A 391 -14.72 2.62 -0.38
CA PRO A 391 -13.80 2.02 0.57
C PRO A 391 -13.01 0.88 -0.08
N LEU A 392 -11.78 0.67 0.39
CA LEU A 392 -10.93 -0.42 -0.06
C LEU A 392 -10.29 -1.12 1.15
N VAL A 393 -10.38 -2.44 1.20
CA VAL A 393 -9.90 -3.24 2.34
C VAL A 393 -8.44 -2.98 2.71
N TYR A 394 -7.60 -2.66 1.74
CA TYR A 394 -6.19 -2.33 1.97
C TYR A 394 -5.97 -0.91 2.51
N ALA A 395 -6.89 0.03 2.27
CA ALA A 395 -6.85 1.33 2.94
C ALA A 395 -7.02 1.17 4.45
N ASP A 396 -7.97 0.34 4.88
CA ASP A 396 -8.21 0.01 6.28
C ASP A 396 -7.00 -0.68 6.91
N TYR A 397 -6.39 -1.64 6.20
CA TYR A 397 -5.20 -2.35 6.67
C TYR A 397 -4.04 -1.39 6.95
N TYR A 398 -3.68 -0.52 5.99
CA TYR A 398 -2.57 0.41 6.16
C TYR A 398 -2.87 1.54 7.15
N PHE A 399 -4.13 1.91 7.33
CA PHE A 399 -4.53 2.81 8.41
C PHE A 399 -4.27 2.19 9.79
N LEU A 400 -4.66 0.93 9.99
CA LEU A 400 -4.40 0.21 11.24
C LEU A 400 -2.91 -0.02 11.48
N GLU A 401 -2.16 -0.32 10.44
CA GLU A 401 -0.70 -0.44 10.52
C GLU A 401 -0.06 0.90 10.90
N ALA A 402 -0.52 2.01 10.31
CA ALA A 402 -0.03 3.35 10.66
C ALA A 402 -0.33 3.70 12.12
N LEU A 403 -1.53 3.40 12.63
CA LEU A 403 -1.85 3.55 14.05
C LEU A 403 -0.91 2.73 14.94
N GLN A 404 -0.63 1.48 14.57
CA GLN A 404 0.28 0.60 15.31
C GLN A 404 1.71 1.14 15.33
N ARG A 405 2.22 1.60 14.17
CA ARG A 405 3.56 2.20 14.06
C ARG A 405 3.66 3.50 14.85
N TYR A 406 2.60 4.32 14.81
CA TYR A 406 2.57 5.54 15.58
C TYR A 406 2.57 5.27 17.09
N ASN A 407 1.75 4.31 17.54
CA ASN A 407 1.75 3.93 18.96
C ASN A 407 3.14 3.49 19.43
N ALA A 408 3.84 2.69 18.64
CA ALA A 408 5.19 2.23 18.96
C ALA A 408 6.26 3.35 19.04
N LEU A 409 6.00 4.51 18.44
CA LEU A 409 6.87 5.69 18.54
C LEU A 409 6.59 6.55 19.79
N LEU A 410 5.44 6.32 20.46
CA LEU A 410 5.04 7.05 21.68
C LEU A 410 5.43 6.28 22.96
N ASP A 411 5.77 5.00 22.85
CA ASP A 411 6.25 4.14 23.93
C ASP A 411 7.75 4.32 24.14
#